data_661980b4220d9de46337e345e80d29a1
#
_entry.id   661980b4220d9de46337e345e80d29a1
#
_cell.length_a   1.000
_cell.length_b   1.000
_cell.length_c   1.000
_cell.angle_alpha   90.00
_cell.angle_beta   90.00
_cell.angle_gamma   90.00
#
_symmetry.space_group_name_H-M   'P 1'
#
loop_
_entity.id
_entity.type
_entity.pdbx_description
1 polymer ?
#
loop_
_entity_poly.entity_id
_entity_poly.type
_entity_poly.pdbx_seq_one_letter_code
_entity_poly.pdbx_strand_id
1 'polypeptide(L)'
;MPRYALVELGQCEMAEREAIALGVRAHGLEVERLFEGTPESELADQGPWLIQLPVQPSGALLETLALHAGVHHALSMVGSSLALGDLAIHMRSWLEGLIPPDPTIEGDESCGAVLRWFDPRIGLEMPGCWPAADRQQFMQAFQWWAAWRADFSPRMVQGSILNRAAPRAEPLPLDQTLLLALDQLNTAETMLASVRENDIEPGELDHMAPALQRRLAHQLSDDARRLGLGEWADQYMLLAMGLRLHPDIAKAQALQPMIAAAATGEQGLGAAIADVDNAVWQDLVEAAPQVLALHSHALLEPLRQRRLAAVSAHPFHIPRTEVR
;
A
#
# COMPACT_ATOMS: atom_id res chain seq x y z
N MET A 1 -7.97 -5.09 -25.85
CA MET A 1 -8.46 -5.37 -24.51
C MET A 1 -8.44 -4.06 -23.76
N PRO A 2 -9.57 -3.58 -23.20
CA PRO A 2 -9.61 -2.35 -22.43
C PRO A 2 -8.68 -2.42 -21.22
N ARG A 3 -8.00 -1.32 -20.96
CA ARG A 3 -7.13 -1.13 -19.81
C ARG A 3 -7.62 0.08 -19.04
N TYR A 4 -7.52 0.02 -17.75
CA TYR A 4 -7.92 1.09 -16.86
C TYR A 4 -6.76 1.44 -15.94
N ALA A 5 -6.59 2.73 -15.67
CA ALA A 5 -5.80 3.21 -14.55
C ALA A 5 -6.75 3.45 -13.36
N LEU A 6 -6.44 2.87 -12.22
CA LEU A 6 -7.08 3.16 -10.96
C LEU A 6 -6.14 4.05 -10.16
N VAL A 7 -6.57 5.27 -9.89
CA VAL A 7 -5.74 6.29 -9.24
C VAL A 7 -6.40 6.70 -7.92
N GLU A 8 -5.70 6.49 -6.82
CA GLU A 8 -6.09 6.92 -5.47
C GLU A 8 -5.61 8.36 -5.25
N LEU A 9 -6.46 9.34 -5.58
CA LEU A 9 -6.09 10.75 -5.49
C LEU A 9 -5.85 11.23 -4.05
N GLY A 10 -6.41 10.57 -3.05
CA GLY A 10 -6.17 10.87 -1.65
C GLY A 10 -4.71 10.74 -1.21
N GLN A 11 -3.91 9.97 -1.97
CA GLN A 11 -2.47 9.82 -1.74
C GLN A 11 -1.63 10.92 -2.43
N CYS A 12 -2.23 11.70 -3.33
CA CYS A 12 -1.55 12.72 -4.11
C CYS A 12 -1.71 14.09 -3.46
N GLU A 13 -0.70 14.94 -3.62
CA GLU A 13 -0.81 16.34 -3.25
C GLU A 13 -1.77 17.11 -4.19
N MET A 14 -2.24 18.27 -3.78
CA MET A 14 -3.21 19.05 -4.56
C MET A 14 -2.70 19.37 -5.98
N ALA A 15 -1.46 19.79 -6.11
CA ALA A 15 -0.87 20.12 -7.43
C ALA A 15 -0.80 18.88 -8.34
N GLU A 16 -0.60 17.70 -7.79
CA GLU A 16 -0.55 16.44 -8.54
C GLU A 16 -1.94 15.98 -8.97
N ARG A 17 -2.94 16.12 -8.09
CA ARG A 17 -4.35 15.89 -8.44
C ARG A 17 -4.78 16.77 -9.61
N GLU A 18 -4.42 18.04 -9.58
CA GLU A 18 -4.69 19.00 -10.66
C GLU A 18 -3.99 18.60 -11.97
N ALA A 19 -2.72 18.17 -11.89
CA ALA A 19 -1.95 17.71 -13.06
C ALA A 19 -2.57 16.45 -13.67
N ILE A 20 -3.01 15.49 -12.85
CA ILE A 20 -3.70 14.27 -13.30
C ILE A 20 -5.03 14.64 -13.96
N ALA A 21 -5.84 15.48 -13.31
CA ALA A 21 -7.13 15.93 -13.84
C ALA A 21 -6.98 16.69 -15.17
N LEU A 22 -5.94 17.53 -15.29
CA LEU A 22 -5.61 18.24 -16.53
C LEU A 22 -5.20 17.27 -17.63
N GLY A 23 -4.35 16.29 -17.31
CA GLY A 23 -3.93 15.25 -18.25
C GLY A 23 -5.09 14.42 -18.78
N VAL A 24 -5.99 14.00 -17.89
CA VAL A 24 -7.23 13.28 -18.25
C VAL A 24 -8.09 14.10 -19.21
N ARG A 25 -8.35 15.38 -18.91
CA ARG A 25 -9.12 16.28 -19.77
C ARG A 25 -8.44 16.52 -21.11
N ALA A 26 -7.14 16.78 -21.11
CA ALA A 26 -6.37 17.05 -22.33
C ALA A 26 -6.39 15.90 -23.32
N HIS A 27 -6.51 14.67 -22.83
CA HIS A 27 -6.60 13.46 -23.66
C HIS A 27 -8.04 12.99 -23.92
N GLY A 28 -9.06 13.72 -23.42
CA GLY A 28 -10.47 13.38 -23.61
C GLY A 28 -10.85 12.01 -23.03
N LEU A 29 -10.24 11.62 -21.87
CA LEU A 29 -10.47 10.32 -21.28
C LEU A 29 -11.76 10.28 -20.48
N GLU A 30 -12.45 9.15 -20.54
CA GLU A 30 -13.59 8.85 -19.69
C GLU A 30 -13.11 8.42 -18.30
N VAL A 31 -13.79 8.93 -17.27
CA VAL A 31 -13.48 8.70 -15.86
C VAL A 31 -14.73 8.39 -15.09
N GLU A 32 -14.65 7.40 -14.22
CA GLU A 32 -15.60 7.13 -13.15
C GLU A 32 -14.95 7.41 -11.79
N ARG A 33 -15.60 8.23 -10.99
CA ARG A 33 -15.18 8.52 -9.60
C ARG A 33 -15.86 7.53 -8.69
N LEU A 34 -15.09 6.65 -8.09
CA LEU A 34 -15.68 5.50 -7.38
C LEU A 34 -16.45 5.88 -6.12
N PHE A 35 -16.22 7.05 -5.55
CA PHE A 35 -17.01 7.56 -4.41
C PHE A 35 -18.32 8.24 -4.82
N GLU A 36 -18.55 8.52 -6.11
CA GLU A 36 -19.85 9.06 -6.55
C GLU A 36 -20.98 8.07 -6.28
N GLY A 37 -22.03 8.54 -5.57
CA GLY A 37 -23.19 7.73 -5.22
C GLY A 37 -22.97 6.78 -4.02
N THR A 38 -21.86 6.96 -3.29
CA THR A 38 -21.59 6.28 -2.02
C THR A 38 -21.70 7.25 -0.85
N PRO A 39 -21.67 6.80 0.42
CA PRO A 39 -21.59 7.70 1.57
C PRO A 39 -20.43 8.70 1.51
N GLU A 40 -19.32 8.35 0.81
CA GLU A 40 -18.13 9.18 0.64
C GLU A 40 -18.22 10.18 -0.53
N SER A 41 -19.40 10.42 -1.09
CA SER A 41 -19.60 11.26 -2.30
C SER A 41 -19.01 12.67 -2.19
N GLU A 42 -18.93 13.24 -1.01
CA GLU A 42 -18.29 14.54 -0.76
C GLU A 42 -16.78 14.52 -1.05
N LEU A 43 -16.17 13.34 -1.01
CA LEU A 43 -14.75 13.12 -1.29
C LEU A 43 -14.49 12.61 -2.72
N ALA A 44 -15.49 12.57 -3.59
CA ALA A 44 -15.38 11.98 -4.92
C ALA A 44 -14.25 12.57 -5.79
N ASP A 45 -13.96 13.87 -5.63
CA ASP A 45 -12.87 14.55 -6.34
C ASP A 45 -11.48 14.21 -5.79
N GLN A 46 -11.40 13.67 -4.57
CA GLN A 46 -10.16 13.31 -3.88
C GLN A 46 -10.02 11.79 -3.70
N GLY A 47 -11.06 11.04 -4.01
CA GLY A 47 -11.09 9.59 -3.89
C GLY A 47 -10.52 8.85 -5.11
N PRO A 48 -10.81 7.56 -5.20
CA PRO A 48 -10.28 6.73 -6.29
C PRO A 48 -10.99 7.02 -7.61
N TRP A 49 -10.20 7.28 -8.64
CA TRP A 49 -10.66 7.45 -10.02
C TRP A 49 -10.33 6.24 -10.86
N LEU A 50 -11.33 5.73 -11.58
CA LEU A 50 -11.17 4.71 -12.60
C LEU A 50 -11.15 5.40 -13.97
N ILE A 51 -10.01 5.38 -14.65
CA ILE A 51 -9.77 6.09 -15.90
C ILE A 51 -9.65 5.07 -17.02
N GLN A 52 -10.47 5.20 -18.05
CA GLN A 52 -10.36 4.34 -19.24
C GLN A 52 -9.18 4.80 -20.10
N LEU A 53 -8.23 3.92 -20.31
CA LEU A 53 -7.08 4.20 -21.16
C LEU A 53 -7.37 3.81 -22.62
N PRO A 54 -6.88 4.59 -23.60
CA PRO A 54 -6.95 4.21 -25.01
C PRO A 54 -6.18 2.91 -25.26
N VAL A 55 -6.50 2.21 -26.35
CA VAL A 55 -5.82 0.95 -26.72
C VAL A 55 -4.31 1.12 -26.82
N GLN A 56 -3.88 2.29 -27.27
CA GLN A 56 -2.47 2.71 -27.30
C GLN A 56 -2.37 4.06 -26.60
N PRO A 57 -2.15 4.07 -25.27
CA PRO A 57 -1.99 5.31 -24.54
C PRO A 57 -0.72 6.03 -25.00
N SER A 58 -0.77 7.35 -25.10
CA SER A 58 0.41 8.15 -25.41
C SER A 58 1.46 8.04 -24.32
N GLY A 59 2.74 8.15 -24.69
CA GLY A 59 3.83 8.17 -23.71
C GLY A 59 3.64 9.30 -22.68
N ALA A 60 3.18 10.48 -23.13
CA ALA A 60 2.94 11.63 -22.27
C ALA A 60 1.85 11.36 -21.20
N LEU A 61 0.76 10.67 -21.55
CA LEU A 61 -0.28 10.28 -20.59
C LEU A 61 0.27 9.33 -19.53
N LEU A 62 0.97 8.29 -19.96
CA LEU A 62 1.55 7.31 -19.05
C LEU A 62 2.62 7.94 -18.14
N GLU A 63 3.41 8.88 -18.69
CA GLU A 63 4.38 9.64 -17.93
C GLU A 63 3.70 10.52 -16.87
N THR A 64 2.62 11.23 -17.23
CA THR A 64 1.82 12.01 -16.27
C THR A 64 1.32 11.15 -15.12
N LEU A 65 0.69 10.01 -15.42
CA LEU A 65 0.20 9.10 -14.37
C LEU A 65 1.33 8.53 -13.52
N ALA A 66 2.45 8.15 -14.12
CA ALA A 66 3.59 7.60 -13.40
C ALA A 66 4.29 8.64 -12.51
N LEU A 67 4.42 9.89 -12.96
CA LEU A 67 5.06 10.96 -12.21
C LEU A 67 4.21 11.46 -11.04
N HIS A 68 2.90 11.60 -11.24
CA HIS A 68 2.02 12.20 -10.25
C HIS A 68 1.30 11.19 -9.35
N ALA A 69 1.05 10.00 -9.82
CA ALA A 69 0.38 8.98 -9.02
C ALA A 69 1.30 7.80 -8.67
N GLY A 70 2.19 7.40 -9.59
CA GLY A 70 3.06 6.24 -9.37
C GLY A 70 4.07 6.43 -8.24
N VAL A 71 4.64 7.62 -8.09
CA VAL A 71 5.62 7.94 -7.03
C VAL A 71 5.02 7.94 -5.63
N HIS A 72 3.70 8.17 -5.52
CA HIS A 72 2.98 8.17 -4.25
C HIS A 72 2.31 6.81 -3.94
N HIS A 73 2.60 5.76 -4.72
CA HIS A 73 1.87 4.49 -4.64
C HIS A 73 0.35 4.67 -4.78
N ALA A 74 -0.07 5.63 -5.61
CA ALA A 74 -1.46 5.96 -5.83
C ALA A 74 -2.01 5.36 -7.14
N LEU A 75 -1.19 4.63 -7.91
CA LEU A 75 -1.54 4.09 -9.22
C LEU A 75 -1.54 2.58 -9.23
N SER A 76 -2.65 2.00 -9.67
CA SER A 76 -2.69 0.62 -10.14
C SER A 76 -3.30 0.53 -11.55
N MET A 77 -3.06 -0.58 -12.21
CA MET A 77 -3.52 -0.85 -13.57
C MET A 77 -4.44 -2.07 -13.56
N VAL A 78 -5.55 -1.94 -14.25
CA VAL A 78 -6.58 -2.98 -14.33
C VAL A 78 -6.83 -3.38 -15.78
N GLY A 79 -6.84 -4.69 -16.04
CA GLY A 79 -7.30 -5.26 -17.29
C GLY A 79 -8.70 -5.85 -17.12
N SER A 80 -9.65 -5.33 -17.89
CA SER A 80 -11.04 -5.83 -17.91
C SER A 80 -11.61 -5.67 -19.30
N SER A 81 -12.55 -6.54 -19.69
CA SER A 81 -13.35 -6.36 -20.93
C SER A 81 -14.71 -5.72 -20.67
N LEU A 82 -15.02 -5.41 -19.41
CA LEU A 82 -16.23 -4.66 -19.06
C LEU A 82 -16.14 -3.23 -19.58
N ALA A 83 -17.28 -2.63 -19.89
CA ALA A 83 -17.35 -1.19 -20.10
C ALA A 83 -17.03 -0.42 -18.81
N LEU A 84 -16.57 0.82 -18.93
CA LEU A 84 -16.14 1.64 -17.80
C LEU A 84 -17.21 1.73 -16.70
N GLY A 85 -18.46 2.04 -17.08
CA GLY A 85 -19.56 2.15 -16.13
C GLY A 85 -19.89 0.82 -15.42
N ASP A 86 -19.89 -0.30 -16.14
CA ASP A 86 -20.16 -1.62 -15.55
C ASP A 86 -19.06 -2.02 -14.56
N LEU A 87 -17.79 -1.73 -14.91
CA LEU A 87 -16.66 -1.98 -14.04
C LEU A 87 -16.74 -1.08 -12.81
N ALA A 88 -17.08 0.20 -12.97
CA ALA A 88 -17.23 1.13 -11.87
C ALA A 88 -18.36 0.72 -10.91
N ILE A 89 -19.51 0.30 -11.42
CA ILE A 89 -20.63 -0.22 -10.60
C ILE A 89 -20.17 -1.44 -9.79
N HIS A 90 -19.47 -2.37 -10.43
CA HIS A 90 -18.92 -3.52 -9.74
C HIS A 90 -17.95 -3.07 -8.62
N MET A 91 -17.01 -2.20 -8.93
CA MET A 91 -16.00 -1.74 -7.98
C MET A 91 -16.62 -0.96 -6.81
N ARG A 92 -17.58 -0.06 -7.06
CA ARG A 92 -18.31 0.68 -6.01
C ARG A 92 -18.99 -0.23 -5.02
N SER A 93 -19.59 -1.32 -5.49
CA SER A 93 -20.31 -2.27 -4.62
C SER A 93 -19.42 -3.00 -3.61
N TRP A 94 -18.10 -2.87 -3.72
CA TRP A 94 -17.11 -3.46 -2.81
C TRP A 94 -16.38 -2.41 -1.94
N LEU A 95 -16.87 -1.17 -1.94
CA LEU A 95 -16.27 -0.12 -1.11
C LEU A 95 -16.71 -0.21 0.36
N GLU A 96 -17.88 -0.81 0.61
CA GLU A 96 -18.48 -0.83 1.93
C GLU A 96 -18.20 -2.16 2.65
N GLY A 97 -17.71 -2.04 3.87
CA GLY A 97 -17.68 -3.10 4.87
C GLY A 97 -18.61 -2.80 6.03
N LEU A 98 -19.06 -3.81 6.74
CA LEU A 98 -19.89 -3.68 7.94
C LEU A 98 -19.16 -4.31 9.12
N ILE A 99 -18.74 -3.48 10.07
CA ILE A 99 -18.16 -3.92 11.35
C ILE A 99 -19.33 -4.31 12.26
N PRO A 100 -19.36 -5.55 12.78
CA PRO A 100 -20.41 -5.96 13.70
C PRO A 100 -20.29 -5.21 15.04
N PRO A 101 -21.39 -5.08 15.79
CA PRO A 101 -21.35 -4.47 17.11
C PRO A 101 -20.45 -5.28 18.06
N ASP A 102 -19.79 -4.60 18.98
CA ASP A 102 -19.05 -5.26 20.06
C ASP A 102 -20.04 -5.80 21.10
N PRO A 103 -20.12 -7.12 21.27
CA PRO A 103 -21.09 -7.73 22.21
C PRO A 103 -20.80 -7.38 23.68
N THR A 104 -19.63 -6.78 23.97
CA THR A 104 -19.27 -6.35 25.34
C THR A 104 -19.73 -4.95 25.66
N ILE A 105 -20.19 -4.18 24.66
CA ILE A 105 -20.65 -2.81 24.79
C ILE A 105 -22.18 -2.75 24.66
N GLU A 106 -22.87 -2.40 25.73
CA GLU A 106 -24.34 -2.28 25.72
C GLU A 106 -24.77 -1.11 24.80
N GLY A 107 -25.65 -1.41 23.84
CA GLY A 107 -26.15 -0.42 22.89
C GLY A 107 -25.20 -0.11 21.73
N ASP A 108 -24.11 -0.88 21.55
CA ASP A 108 -23.28 -0.76 20.37
C ASP A 108 -24.04 -1.20 19.11
N GLU A 109 -23.81 -0.50 18.02
CA GLU A 109 -24.45 -0.77 16.73
C GLU A 109 -23.40 -1.11 15.68
N SER A 110 -23.80 -1.86 14.65
CA SER A 110 -22.91 -2.11 13.52
C SER A 110 -22.52 -0.79 12.84
N CYS A 111 -21.23 -0.69 12.47
CA CYS A 111 -20.63 0.50 11.88
C CYS A 111 -20.18 0.24 10.44
N GLY A 112 -20.49 1.16 9.53
CA GLY A 112 -19.97 1.13 8.16
C GLY A 112 -18.49 1.45 8.13
N ALA A 113 -17.75 0.78 7.23
CA ALA A 113 -16.34 1.02 7.02
C ALA A 113 -16.03 1.08 5.52
N VAL A 114 -15.09 1.95 5.11
CA VAL A 114 -14.60 2.00 3.73
C VAL A 114 -13.51 0.96 3.55
N LEU A 115 -13.72 0.03 2.62
CA LEU A 115 -12.73 -0.95 2.22
C LEU A 115 -11.78 -0.34 1.19
N ARG A 116 -10.54 -0.09 1.60
CA ARG A 116 -9.54 0.58 0.77
C ARG A 116 -8.78 -0.37 -0.16
N TRP A 117 -9.47 -1.34 -0.77
CA TRP A 117 -8.87 -2.24 -1.75
C TRP A 117 -8.31 -1.49 -2.97
N PHE A 118 -8.76 -0.26 -3.23
CA PHE A 118 -8.24 0.60 -4.29
C PHE A 118 -6.87 1.22 -3.98
N ASP A 119 -6.42 1.18 -2.73
CA ASP A 119 -5.09 1.63 -2.33
C ASP A 119 -4.02 0.65 -2.83
N PRO A 120 -3.14 1.04 -3.76
CA PRO A 120 -2.18 0.12 -4.36
C PRO A 120 -1.21 -0.54 -3.37
N ARG A 121 -1.02 0.06 -2.19
CA ARG A 121 -0.10 -0.46 -1.17
C ARG A 121 -0.59 -1.78 -0.56
N ILE A 122 -1.91 -1.93 -0.43
CA ILE A 122 -2.56 -3.06 0.23
C ILE A 122 -3.62 -3.73 -0.67
N GLY A 123 -4.08 -3.05 -1.71
CA GLY A 123 -5.26 -3.44 -2.49
C GLY A 123 -5.14 -4.79 -3.20
N LEU A 124 -3.94 -5.17 -3.62
CA LEU A 124 -3.72 -6.48 -4.24
C LEU A 124 -3.75 -7.63 -3.22
N GLU A 125 -3.45 -7.35 -1.97
CA GLU A 125 -3.45 -8.30 -0.87
C GLU A 125 -4.82 -8.39 -0.17
N MET A 126 -5.53 -7.27 -0.08
CA MET A 126 -6.79 -7.16 0.67
C MET A 126 -7.84 -8.22 0.28
N PRO A 127 -8.13 -8.47 -1.02
CA PRO A 127 -9.07 -9.52 -1.39
C PRO A 127 -8.60 -10.92 -0.97
N GLY A 128 -7.31 -11.10 -0.72
CA GLY A 128 -6.76 -12.34 -0.19
C GLY A 128 -7.22 -12.66 1.23
N CYS A 129 -7.57 -11.64 2.01
CA CYS A 129 -8.10 -11.77 3.38
C CYS A 129 -9.59 -12.10 3.39
N TRP A 130 -10.32 -11.84 2.30
CA TRP A 130 -11.77 -12.03 2.23
C TRP A 130 -12.16 -13.51 2.16
N PRO A 131 -13.40 -13.86 2.53
CA PRO A 131 -13.94 -15.18 2.27
C PRO A 131 -13.78 -15.56 0.79
N ALA A 132 -13.50 -16.83 0.52
CA ALA A 132 -13.14 -17.29 -0.83
C ALA A 132 -14.21 -16.94 -1.89
N ALA A 133 -15.50 -17.03 -1.53
CA ALA A 133 -16.61 -16.67 -2.42
C ALA A 133 -16.61 -15.18 -2.75
N ASP A 134 -16.42 -14.32 -1.76
CA ASP A 134 -16.39 -12.86 -1.91
C ASP A 134 -15.19 -12.44 -2.76
N ARG A 135 -14.01 -12.99 -2.46
CA ARG A 135 -12.81 -12.78 -3.28
C ARG A 135 -13.02 -13.20 -4.73
N GLN A 136 -13.61 -14.37 -4.95
CA GLN A 136 -13.89 -14.86 -6.30
C GLN A 136 -14.87 -13.95 -7.02
N GLN A 137 -15.94 -13.50 -6.35
CA GLN A 137 -16.93 -12.59 -6.90
C GLN A 137 -16.30 -11.24 -7.27
N PHE A 138 -15.49 -10.66 -6.40
CA PHE A 138 -14.76 -9.41 -6.68
C PHE A 138 -13.83 -9.57 -7.88
N MET A 139 -13.01 -10.62 -7.89
CA MET A 139 -12.01 -10.84 -8.92
C MET A 139 -12.58 -11.23 -10.29
N GLN A 140 -13.89 -11.57 -10.40
CA GLN A 140 -14.51 -11.89 -11.67
C GLN A 140 -14.54 -10.74 -12.67
N ALA A 141 -14.52 -9.49 -12.21
CA ALA A 141 -14.52 -8.31 -13.09
C ALA A 141 -13.16 -8.03 -13.73
N PHE A 142 -12.10 -8.64 -13.21
CA PHE A 142 -10.73 -8.40 -13.63
C PHE A 142 -10.17 -9.60 -14.39
N GLN A 143 -9.41 -9.36 -15.45
CA GLN A 143 -8.54 -10.37 -16.06
C GLN A 143 -7.18 -10.35 -15.40
N TRP A 144 -6.72 -9.16 -15.01
CA TRP A 144 -5.53 -8.94 -14.21
C TRP A 144 -5.62 -7.59 -13.51
N TRP A 145 -4.93 -7.49 -12.39
CA TRP A 145 -4.75 -6.26 -11.66
C TRP A 145 -3.28 -6.14 -11.25
N ALA A 146 -2.65 -5.01 -11.53
CA ALA A 146 -1.24 -4.76 -11.28
C ALA A 146 -1.04 -3.46 -10.51
N ALA A 147 -0.15 -3.49 -9.54
CA ALA A 147 0.27 -2.32 -8.77
C ALA A 147 1.75 -2.42 -8.42
N TRP A 148 2.28 -1.36 -7.85
CA TRP A 148 3.61 -1.37 -7.26
C TRP A 148 3.49 -1.42 -5.74
N ARG A 149 4.21 -2.35 -5.12
CA ARG A 149 4.32 -2.44 -3.67
C ARG A 149 5.05 -1.23 -3.10
N ALA A 150 5.05 -1.10 -1.77
CA ALA A 150 5.77 -0.05 -1.07
C ALA A 150 7.27 0.01 -1.40
N ASP A 151 7.90 -1.14 -1.73
CA ASP A 151 9.28 -1.27 -2.22
C ASP A 151 9.43 -1.00 -3.73
N PHE A 152 8.37 -0.52 -4.39
CA PHE A 152 8.28 -0.35 -5.85
C PHE A 152 8.46 -1.62 -6.68
N SER A 153 8.45 -2.80 -6.08
CA SER A 153 8.39 -4.03 -6.85
C SER A 153 7.02 -4.15 -7.54
N PRO A 154 6.98 -4.51 -8.84
CA PRO A 154 5.71 -4.72 -9.53
C PRO A 154 5.07 -6.00 -9.05
N ARG A 155 3.77 -5.95 -8.78
CA ARG A 155 2.95 -7.12 -8.51
C ARG A 155 1.75 -7.15 -9.44
N MET A 156 1.40 -8.33 -9.89
CA MET A 156 0.22 -8.57 -10.70
C MET A 156 -0.53 -9.78 -10.15
N VAL A 157 -1.82 -9.63 -10.01
CA VAL A 157 -2.73 -10.71 -9.65
C VAL A 157 -3.55 -11.05 -10.89
N GLN A 158 -3.62 -12.33 -11.23
CA GLN A 158 -4.53 -12.82 -12.26
C GLN A 158 -5.94 -12.89 -11.69
N GLY A 159 -6.88 -12.34 -12.43
CA GLY A 159 -8.28 -12.42 -12.11
C GLY A 159 -8.95 -13.63 -12.77
N SER A 160 -10.23 -13.47 -13.08
CA SER A 160 -11.03 -14.51 -13.73
C SER A 160 -11.07 -14.35 -15.25
N ILE A 161 -11.04 -15.46 -15.96
CA ILE A 161 -11.31 -15.48 -17.40
C ILE A 161 -12.77 -15.16 -17.74
N LEU A 162 -13.69 -15.27 -16.76
CA LEU A 162 -15.11 -14.99 -16.95
C LEU A 162 -15.35 -13.51 -17.25
N ASN A 163 -14.54 -12.62 -16.66
CA ASN A 163 -14.58 -11.18 -16.85
C ASN A 163 -16.02 -10.62 -16.82
N ARG A 164 -16.70 -10.88 -15.73
CA ARG A 164 -18.11 -10.58 -15.51
C ARG A 164 -18.27 -9.60 -14.36
N ALA A 165 -19.08 -8.55 -14.52
CA ALA A 165 -19.54 -7.76 -13.40
C ALA A 165 -20.43 -8.60 -12.49
N ALA A 166 -20.14 -8.58 -11.21
CA ALA A 166 -20.91 -9.24 -10.16
C ALA A 166 -20.97 -8.31 -8.96
N PRO A 167 -21.72 -7.19 -9.06
CA PRO A 167 -21.82 -6.23 -7.96
C PRO A 167 -22.41 -6.91 -6.74
N ARG A 168 -21.93 -6.50 -5.56
CA ARG A 168 -22.42 -6.95 -4.29
C ARG A 168 -23.68 -6.16 -3.92
N ALA A 169 -24.67 -6.82 -3.34
CA ALA A 169 -25.92 -6.18 -2.94
C ALA A 169 -25.84 -5.57 -1.53
N GLU A 170 -24.99 -6.12 -0.67
CA GLU A 170 -24.85 -5.73 0.74
C GLU A 170 -23.37 -5.48 1.07
N PRO A 171 -23.06 -4.64 2.09
CA PRO A 171 -21.71 -4.45 2.59
C PRO A 171 -21.02 -5.76 2.95
N LEU A 172 -19.68 -5.81 2.82
CA LEU A 172 -18.92 -6.98 3.24
C LEU A 172 -18.91 -7.09 4.76
N PRO A 173 -19.41 -8.19 5.37
CA PRO A 173 -19.35 -8.34 6.81
C PRO A 173 -17.88 -8.52 7.25
N LEU A 174 -17.45 -7.69 8.20
CA LEU A 174 -16.09 -7.68 8.74
C LEU A 174 -16.08 -8.36 10.10
N ASP A 175 -15.98 -9.70 10.13
CA ASP A 175 -15.81 -10.41 11.38
C ASP A 175 -14.43 -10.13 12.02
N GLN A 176 -14.25 -10.53 13.26
CA GLN A 176 -13.02 -10.29 14.02
C GLN A 176 -11.78 -10.85 13.33
N THR A 177 -11.90 -12.00 12.66
CA THR A 177 -10.78 -12.63 11.94
C THR A 177 -10.36 -11.77 10.74
N LEU A 178 -11.35 -11.26 10.00
CA LEU A 178 -11.10 -10.39 8.85
C LEU A 178 -10.55 -9.03 9.29
N LEU A 179 -11.08 -8.45 10.36
CA LEU A 179 -10.56 -7.19 10.92
C LEU A 179 -9.09 -7.32 11.32
N LEU A 180 -8.72 -8.40 12.01
CA LEU A 180 -7.32 -8.67 12.36
C LEU A 180 -6.43 -8.85 11.12
N ALA A 181 -6.92 -9.55 10.10
CA ALA A 181 -6.17 -9.72 8.85
C ALA A 181 -5.97 -8.39 8.10
N LEU A 182 -6.99 -7.53 8.07
CA LEU A 182 -6.90 -6.20 7.47
C LEU A 182 -5.97 -5.27 8.27
N ASP A 183 -6.01 -5.32 9.59
CA ASP A 183 -5.09 -4.58 10.45
C ASP A 183 -3.63 -4.98 10.19
N GLN A 184 -3.37 -6.27 10.06
CA GLN A 184 -2.04 -6.78 9.71
C GLN A 184 -1.52 -6.26 8.37
N LEU A 185 -2.38 -6.05 7.36
CA LEU A 185 -1.98 -5.45 6.10
C LEU A 185 -1.54 -3.99 6.25
N ASN A 186 -2.15 -3.27 7.17
CA ASN A 186 -1.91 -1.85 7.42
C ASN A 186 -0.82 -1.59 8.47
N THR A 187 -0.38 -2.59 9.21
CA THR A 187 0.50 -2.43 10.37
C THR A 187 1.71 -1.54 10.08
N ALA A 188 2.42 -1.76 8.99
CA ALA A 188 3.61 -0.98 8.63
C ALA A 188 3.30 0.51 8.40
N GLU A 189 2.21 0.82 7.68
CA GLU A 189 1.78 2.19 7.41
C GLU A 189 1.28 2.88 8.68
N THR A 190 0.51 2.18 9.51
CA THR A 190 0.02 2.69 10.81
C THR A 190 1.19 3.00 11.74
N MET A 191 2.16 2.10 11.85
CA MET A 191 3.35 2.31 12.66
C MET A 191 4.20 3.48 12.13
N LEU A 192 4.38 3.60 10.81
CA LEU A 192 5.08 4.72 10.20
C LEU A 192 4.38 6.05 10.49
N ALA A 193 3.06 6.10 10.40
CA ALA A 193 2.29 7.28 10.77
C ALA A 193 2.50 7.64 12.24
N SER A 194 2.42 6.65 13.15
CA SER A 194 2.66 6.87 14.57
C SER A 194 4.08 7.32 14.88
N VAL A 195 5.10 6.85 14.16
CA VAL A 195 6.49 7.35 14.34
C VAL A 195 6.59 8.82 13.93
N ARG A 196 5.93 9.23 12.83
CA ARG A 196 5.91 10.63 12.39
C ARG A 196 5.15 11.55 13.34
N GLU A 197 4.02 11.09 13.88
CA GLU A 197 3.22 11.83 14.85
C GLU A 197 3.94 12.01 16.19
N ASN A 198 4.80 11.05 16.56
CA ASN A 198 5.59 11.07 17.77
C ASN A 198 7.03 11.56 17.54
N ASP A 199 7.30 12.25 16.43
CA ASP A 199 8.60 12.89 16.21
C ASP A 199 8.91 13.87 17.35
N ILE A 200 10.07 13.67 17.98
CA ILE A 200 10.53 14.54 19.07
C ILE A 200 10.87 15.94 18.52
N GLU A 201 11.45 15.96 17.32
CA GLU A 201 11.71 17.16 16.54
C GLU A 201 10.93 17.08 15.21
N PRO A 202 10.10 18.09 14.88
CA PRO A 202 9.40 18.13 13.61
C PRO A 202 10.38 17.97 12.45
N GLY A 203 10.13 17.00 11.58
CA GLY A 203 10.98 16.74 10.42
C GLY A 203 12.18 15.84 10.72
N GLU A 204 12.25 15.13 11.85
CA GLU A 204 13.33 14.18 12.17
C GLU A 204 13.57 13.16 11.05
N LEU A 205 12.52 12.73 10.35
CA LEU A 205 12.62 11.79 9.23
C LEU A 205 12.80 12.46 7.86
N ASP A 206 12.81 13.79 7.76
CA ASP A 206 12.87 14.51 6.48
C ASP A 206 14.18 14.32 5.71
N HIS A 207 15.23 13.81 6.39
CA HIS A 207 16.46 13.41 5.72
C HIS A 207 16.27 12.17 4.80
N MET A 208 15.16 11.43 4.95
CA MET A 208 14.80 10.29 4.12
C MET A 208 13.63 10.62 3.19
N ALA A 209 13.76 10.27 1.92
CA ALA A 209 12.63 10.35 0.99
C ALA A 209 11.43 9.51 1.51
N PRO A 210 10.17 10.01 1.39
CA PRO A 210 8.98 9.30 1.86
C PRO A 210 8.87 7.86 1.36
N ALA A 211 9.28 7.59 0.14
CA ALA A 211 9.32 6.26 -0.45
C ALA A 211 10.30 5.32 0.28
N LEU A 212 11.44 5.86 0.73
CA LEU A 212 12.42 5.09 1.51
C LEU A 212 11.90 4.80 2.91
N GLN A 213 11.26 5.77 3.57
CA GLN A 213 10.62 5.57 4.87
C GLN A 213 9.60 4.42 4.82
N ARG A 214 8.71 4.42 3.82
CA ARG A 214 7.71 3.34 3.63
C ARG A 214 8.39 1.99 3.40
N ARG A 215 9.36 1.93 2.52
CA ARG A 215 10.10 0.68 2.27
C ARG A 215 10.72 0.12 3.53
N LEU A 216 11.40 0.97 4.31
CA LEU A 216 11.99 0.57 5.59
C LEU A 216 10.93 0.14 6.60
N ALA A 217 9.81 0.86 6.70
CA ALA A 217 8.71 0.48 7.58
C ALA A 217 8.16 -0.93 7.25
N HIS A 218 7.91 -1.22 5.98
CA HIS A 218 7.48 -2.56 5.56
C HIS A 218 8.54 -3.62 5.83
N GLN A 219 9.82 -3.35 5.52
CA GLN A 219 10.91 -4.28 5.81
C GLN A 219 11.01 -4.58 7.31
N LEU A 220 10.99 -3.54 8.15
CA LEU A 220 11.10 -3.68 9.61
C LEU A 220 9.88 -4.39 10.22
N SER A 221 8.68 -4.14 9.69
CA SER A 221 7.48 -4.88 10.08
C SER A 221 7.58 -6.36 9.72
N ASP A 222 8.10 -6.69 8.53
CA ASP A 222 8.36 -8.07 8.12
C ASP A 222 9.46 -8.72 8.98
N ASP A 223 10.51 -7.98 9.32
CA ASP A 223 11.58 -8.43 10.19
C ASP A 223 11.05 -8.70 11.61
N ALA A 224 10.22 -7.82 12.17
CA ALA A 224 9.59 -7.99 13.48
C ALA A 224 8.77 -9.28 13.55
N ARG A 225 7.93 -9.52 12.53
CA ARG A 225 7.13 -10.77 12.43
C ARG A 225 7.99 -12.01 12.32
N ARG A 226 9.04 -11.95 11.49
CA ARG A 226 9.99 -13.07 11.32
C ARG A 226 10.78 -13.37 12.59
N LEU A 227 11.07 -12.35 13.38
CA LEU A 227 11.77 -12.46 14.67
C LEU A 227 10.85 -12.89 15.82
N GLY A 228 9.53 -12.99 15.56
CA GLY A 228 8.55 -13.47 16.53
C GLY A 228 8.07 -12.38 17.50
N LEU A 229 8.29 -11.09 17.21
CA LEU A 229 7.74 -9.99 18.02
C LEU A 229 6.23 -9.94 17.83
N GLY A 230 5.46 -10.44 18.81
CA GLY A 230 4.00 -10.51 18.77
C GLY A 230 3.32 -9.23 19.19
N GLU A 231 3.90 -8.51 20.14
CA GLU A 231 3.31 -7.30 20.73
C GLU A 231 3.50 -6.08 19.82
N TRP A 232 2.44 -5.30 19.65
CA TRP A 232 2.48 -4.08 18.84
C TRP A 232 3.57 -3.09 19.30
N ALA A 233 3.72 -2.93 20.61
CA ALA A 233 4.72 -2.03 21.20
C ALA A 233 6.15 -2.42 20.81
N ASP A 234 6.46 -3.73 20.77
CA ASP A 234 7.79 -4.22 20.41
C ASP A 234 8.06 -4.07 18.91
N GLN A 235 7.06 -4.34 18.07
CA GLN A 235 7.13 -4.09 16.63
C GLN A 235 7.33 -2.60 16.33
N TYR A 236 6.56 -1.73 16.99
CA TYR A 236 6.68 -0.29 16.88
C TYR A 236 8.07 0.20 17.32
N MET A 237 8.57 -0.30 18.45
CA MET A 237 9.91 0.05 18.94
C MET A 237 11.00 -0.34 17.93
N LEU A 238 10.95 -1.55 17.38
CA LEU A 238 11.90 -2.00 16.36
C LEU A 238 11.84 -1.10 15.11
N LEU A 239 10.63 -0.75 14.67
CA LEU A 239 10.42 0.12 13.50
C LEU A 239 10.91 1.54 13.77
N ALA A 240 10.60 2.12 14.93
CA ALA A 240 11.07 3.46 15.32
C ALA A 240 12.60 3.54 15.38
N MET A 241 13.25 2.55 16.00
CA MET A 241 14.72 2.44 16.01
C MET A 241 15.28 2.28 14.58
N GLY A 242 14.62 1.49 13.74
CA GLY A 242 15.04 1.28 12.36
C GLY A 242 15.01 2.54 11.51
N LEU A 243 14.00 3.37 11.70
CA LEU A 243 13.85 4.63 10.99
C LEU A 243 14.76 5.73 11.53
N ARG A 244 14.97 5.78 12.85
CA ARG A 244 15.69 6.87 13.52
C ARG A 244 17.18 6.61 13.72
N LEU A 245 17.56 5.38 14.03
CA LEU A 245 18.93 5.06 14.41
C LEU A 245 19.68 4.29 13.33
N HIS A 246 19.14 3.17 12.83
CA HIS A 246 19.84 2.34 11.86
C HIS A 246 18.90 1.45 11.05
N PRO A 247 18.87 1.55 9.70
CA PRO A 247 17.91 0.82 8.83
C PRO A 247 17.90 -0.70 9.03
N ASP A 248 19.04 -1.30 9.32
CA ASP A 248 19.20 -2.74 9.54
C ASP A 248 19.25 -3.11 11.03
N ILE A 249 18.58 -2.36 11.91
CA ILE A 249 18.57 -2.57 13.37
C ILE A 249 18.17 -4.01 13.74
N ALA A 250 17.22 -4.57 13.02
CA ALA A 250 16.76 -5.95 13.21
C ALA A 250 17.85 -7.01 12.96
N LYS A 251 18.96 -6.65 12.30
CA LYS A 251 20.09 -7.53 12.00
C LYS A 251 21.29 -7.28 12.91
N ALA A 252 21.22 -6.24 13.76
CA ALA A 252 22.31 -5.88 14.64
C ALA A 252 22.61 -7.01 15.63
N GLN A 253 23.80 -7.62 15.53
CA GLN A 253 24.17 -8.79 16.32
C GLN A 253 24.12 -8.52 17.80
N ALA A 254 24.54 -7.34 18.23
CA ALA A 254 24.52 -6.93 19.63
C ALA A 254 23.10 -6.86 20.21
N LEU A 255 22.07 -6.67 19.41
CA LEU A 255 20.67 -6.57 19.85
C LEU A 255 19.90 -7.90 19.75
N GLN A 256 20.48 -8.95 19.14
CA GLN A 256 19.77 -10.21 18.97
C GLN A 256 19.30 -10.87 20.29
N PRO A 257 20.08 -10.86 21.39
CA PRO A 257 19.61 -11.40 22.66
C PRO A 257 18.38 -10.68 23.20
N MET A 258 18.33 -9.33 23.07
CA MET A 258 17.23 -8.48 23.52
C MET A 258 15.97 -8.71 22.70
N ILE A 259 16.13 -8.80 21.36
CA ILE A 259 15.04 -9.12 20.45
C ILE A 259 14.49 -10.51 20.75
N ALA A 260 15.34 -11.51 21.01
CA ALA A 260 14.93 -12.86 21.38
C ALA A 260 14.16 -12.91 22.70
N ALA A 261 14.59 -12.17 23.72
CA ALA A 261 13.88 -12.05 25.00
C ALA A 261 12.50 -11.40 24.84
N ALA A 262 12.37 -10.38 23.97
CA ALA A 262 11.09 -9.78 23.65
C ALA A 262 10.19 -10.76 22.87
N ALA A 263 10.73 -11.52 21.93
CA ALA A 263 9.99 -12.51 21.14
C ALA A 263 9.44 -13.65 22.01
N THR A 264 10.12 -14.02 23.10
CA THR A 264 9.62 -15.03 24.06
C THR A 264 8.65 -14.47 25.10
N GLY A 265 8.46 -13.15 25.12
CA GLY A 265 7.58 -12.48 26.08
C GLY A 265 8.21 -12.40 27.50
N GLU A 266 9.51 -12.67 27.65
CA GLU A 266 10.20 -12.53 28.95
C GLU A 266 10.19 -11.09 29.42
N GLN A 267 10.35 -10.14 28.49
CA GLN A 267 10.24 -8.70 28.73
C GLN A 267 9.99 -7.98 27.40
N GLY A 268 9.36 -6.80 27.44
CA GLY A 268 9.19 -5.98 26.24
C GLY A 268 10.53 -5.47 25.70
N LEU A 269 10.61 -5.25 24.36
CA LEU A 269 11.84 -4.84 23.67
C LEU A 269 12.43 -3.54 24.27
N GLY A 270 11.56 -2.55 24.58
CA GLY A 270 12.01 -1.30 25.20
C GLY A 270 12.75 -1.50 26.52
N ALA A 271 12.27 -2.43 27.37
CA ALA A 271 12.93 -2.76 28.62
C ALA A 271 14.23 -3.56 28.37
N ALA A 272 14.20 -4.49 27.40
CA ALA A 272 15.36 -5.30 27.07
C ALA A 272 16.56 -4.49 26.56
N ILE A 273 16.32 -3.39 25.84
CA ILE A 273 17.38 -2.54 25.28
C ILE A 273 17.85 -1.42 26.24
N ALA A 274 17.17 -1.22 27.36
CA ALA A 274 17.49 -0.12 28.28
C ALA A 274 18.93 -0.17 28.85
N ASP A 275 19.46 -1.38 29.00
CA ASP A 275 20.80 -1.63 29.56
C ASP A 275 21.88 -1.86 28.48
N VAL A 276 21.56 -1.65 27.19
CA VAL A 276 22.55 -1.77 26.11
C VAL A 276 23.58 -0.66 26.22
N ASP A 277 24.87 -1.03 26.14
CA ASP A 277 25.98 -0.10 26.23
C ASP A 277 25.88 1.01 25.16
N ASN A 278 26.15 2.24 25.58
CA ASN A 278 26.17 3.41 24.72
C ASN A 278 27.12 3.26 23.52
N ALA A 279 28.22 2.50 23.67
CA ALA A 279 29.13 2.22 22.56
C ALA A 279 28.43 1.48 21.39
N VAL A 280 27.54 0.55 21.72
CA VAL A 280 26.74 -0.17 20.69
C VAL A 280 25.85 0.79 19.90
N TRP A 281 25.21 1.72 20.62
CA TRP A 281 24.35 2.74 19.96
C TRP A 281 25.18 3.69 19.10
N GLN A 282 26.35 4.10 19.56
CA GLN A 282 27.26 4.96 18.78
C GLN A 282 27.72 4.26 17.51
N ASP A 283 28.14 3.00 17.57
CA ASP A 283 28.56 2.22 16.41
C ASP A 283 27.44 2.09 15.38
N LEU A 284 26.19 1.87 15.84
CA LEU A 284 25.03 1.78 14.94
C LEU A 284 24.74 3.12 14.27
N VAL A 285 24.75 4.22 15.02
CA VAL A 285 24.49 5.57 14.48
C VAL A 285 25.59 5.98 13.47
N GLU A 286 26.86 5.66 13.76
CA GLU A 286 27.97 5.95 12.86
C GLU A 286 27.90 5.16 11.56
N ALA A 287 27.41 3.92 11.59
CA ALA A 287 27.21 3.07 10.40
C ALA A 287 25.98 3.45 9.59
N ALA A 288 24.96 4.05 10.20
CA ALA A 288 23.64 4.31 9.60
C ALA A 288 23.69 5.07 8.26
N PRO A 289 24.49 6.13 8.06
CA PRO A 289 24.52 6.87 6.79
C PRO A 289 24.91 6.00 5.60
N GLN A 290 25.88 5.08 5.79
CA GLN A 290 26.31 4.18 4.71
C GLN A 290 25.24 3.15 4.35
N VAL A 291 24.60 2.58 5.37
CA VAL A 291 23.51 1.60 5.19
C VAL A 291 22.29 2.28 4.55
N LEU A 292 21.94 3.49 4.99
CA LEU A 292 20.86 4.28 4.40
C LEU A 292 21.12 4.60 2.92
N ALA A 293 22.37 4.93 2.58
CA ALA A 293 22.77 5.17 1.18
C ALA A 293 22.59 3.91 0.32
N LEU A 294 22.92 2.72 0.86
CA LEU A 294 22.69 1.44 0.16
C LEU A 294 21.21 1.17 -0.07
N HIS A 295 20.37 1.39 0.94
CA HIS A 295 18.92 1.25 0.81
C HIS A 295 18.34 2.25 -0.21
N SER A 296 18.81 3.51 -0.17
CA SER A 296 18.41 4.54 -1.13
C SER A 296 18.83 4.17 -2.57
N HIS A 297 20.04 3.69 -2.77
CA HIS A 297 20.52 3.24 -4.08
C HIS A 297 19.68 2.06 -4.58
N ALA A 298 19.44 1.07 -3.75
CA ALA A 298 18.63 -0.10 -4.09
C ALA A 298 17.18 0.26 -4.44
N LEU A 299 16.62 1.34 -3.86
CA LEU A 299 15.31 1.87 -4.20
C LEU A 299 15.31 2.60 -5.55
N LEU A 300 16.32 3.46 -5.78
CA LEU A 300 16.36 4.35 -6.94
C LEU A 300 16.82 3.65 -8.23
N GLU A 301 17.65 2.61 -8.12
CA GLU A 301 18.19 1.93 -9.29
C GLU A 301 17.11 1.27 -10.18
N PRO A 302 16.13 0.53 -9.66
CA PRO A 302 15.01 0.05 -10.45
C PRO A 302 14.18 1.19 -11.09
N LEU A 303 14.04 2.32 -10.39
CA LEU A 303 13.32 3.50 -10.92
C LEU A 303 14.11 4.16 -12.05
N ARG A 304 15.43 4.27 -11.91
CA ARG A 304 16.34 4.77 -12.97
C ARG A 304 16.33 3.89 -14.21
N GLN A 305 16.46 2.57 -14.02
CA GLN A 305 16.43 1.61 -15.12
C GLN A 305 15.10 1.64 -15.85
N ARG A 306 13.99 1.79 -15.14
CA ARG A 306 12.65 1.94 -15.74
C ARG A 306 12.50 3.26 -16.49
N ARG A 307 13.03 4.35 -15.94
CA ARG A 307 13.03 5.65 -16.64
C ARG A 307 13.83 5.59 -17.95
N LEU A 308 14.95 4.89 -17.95
CA LEU A 308 15.74 4.62 -19.14
C LEU A 308 15.03 3.66 -20.11
N ALA A 309 14.36 2.63 -19.60
CA ALA A 309 13.58 1.69 -20.39
C ALA A 309 12.28 2.30 -20.92
N ALA A 310 11.64 3.22 -20.17
CA ALA A 310 10.45 3.95 -20.62
C ALA A 310 10.77 4.94 -21.75
N VAL A 311 11.98 5.46 -21.81
CA VAL A 311 12.49 6.25 -22.95
C VAL A 311 12.77 5.37 -24.16
N SER A 312 13.01 4.06 -23.95
CA SER A 312 13.44 3.10 -25.00
C SER A 312 12.38 2.06 -25.40
N ALA A 313 11.37 1.82 -24.58
CA ALA A 313 10.31 0.83 -24.85
C ALA A 313 9.05 1.14 -24.01
N HIS A 314 7.87 0.81 -24.54
CA HIS A 314 6.60 1.00 -23.85
C HIS A 314 6.67 0.62 -22.37
N PRO A 315 6.32 1.51 -21.41
CA PRO A 315 6.55 1.35 -19.97
C PRO A 315 5.84 0.17 -19.31
N PHE A 316 4.99 -0.52 -20.05
CA PHE A 316 4.22 -1.68 -19.59
C PHE A 316 4.38 -2.86 -20.56
N HIS A 317 5.60 -3.32 -20.73
CA HIS A 317 5.80 -4.64 -21.33
C HIS A 317 5.44 -5.69 -20.26
N ILE A 318 4.18 -6.10 -20.25
CA ILE A 318 3.73 -7.26 -19.47
C ILE A 318 4.38 -8.48 -20.14
N PRO A 319 5.26 -9.24 -19.47
CA PRO A 319 5.80 -10.45 -20.07
C PRO A 319 4.62 -11.35 -20.46
N ARG A 320 4.54 -11.76 -21.72
CA ARG A 320 3.63 -12.82 -22.14
C ARG A 320 4.06 -14.07 -21.39
N THR A 321 3.36 -14.39 -20.33
CA THR A 321 3.42 -15.74 -19.75
C THR A 321 2.92 -16.69 -20.82
N GLU A 322 3.82 -17.46 -21.41
CA GLU A 322 3.45 -18.62 -22.21
C GLU A 322 2.64 -19.54 -21.29
N VAL A 323 1.34 -19.57 -21.54
CA VAL A 323 0.44 -20.58 -20.96
C VAL A 323 0.86 -21.92 -21.57
N ARG A 324 1.52 -22.76 -20.77
CA ARG A 324 1.65 -24.19 -21.03
C ARG A 324 0.47 -24.95 -20.43
#